data_6490f2f3a9703d507f15f204dee37d54
#
_entry.id   6490f2f3a9703d507f15f204dee37d54
#
_cell.length_a   1.000
_cell.length_b   1.000
_cell.length_c   1.000
_cell.angle_alpha   90.00
_cell.angle_beta   90.00
_cell.angle_gamma   90.00
#
_symmetry.space_group_name_H-M   'P 1'
#
loop_
_entity.id
_entity.type
_entity.pdbx_description
1 polymer ?
#
loop_
_entity_poly.entity_id
_entity_poly.type
_entity_poly.pdbx_seq_one_letter_code
_entity_poly.pdbx_strand_id
1 'polypeptide(L)'
;MALAILDPTNGSIDGGGGFVTAPRPVNLEGQTFGIMANGLGDSEIMFDALYARLAEADGVSDVVKVVKASVAVPPYPEEWDRFIASATVAVTGLGGCGSCSTRSMRDALDLEAAGIPAVCIVHTALIPAVRAMARLVGCPDYPIVTIDYPHNPTGVWTKEEALALATEIAPAVRARLTQPS
;
A
#
# COMPACT_ATOMS: atom_id res chain seq x y z
N MET A 1 38.62 0.54 -18.97
CA MET A 1 37.40 0.64 -18.14
C MET A 1 36.24 0.96 -19.10
N ALA A 2 35.28 0.05 -19.30
CA ALA A 2 34.15 0.33 -20.21
C ALA A 2 33.13 1.17 -19.45
N LEU A 3 32.70 2.28 -20.05
CA LEU A 3 31.61 3.12 -19.53
C LEU A 3 30.28 2.44 -19.87
N ALA A 4 29.51 2.02 -18.85
CA ALA A 4 28.14 1.54 -19.05
C ALA A 4 27.19 2.73 -18.86
N ILE A 5 26.39 3.02 -19.86
CA ILE A 5 25.34 4.03 -19.80
C ILE A 5 24.01 3.29 -19.70
N LEU A 6 23.24 3.59 -18.64
CA LEU A 6 21.87 3.09 -18.52
C LEU A 6 20.94 3.99 -19.36
N ASP A 7 20.21 3.39 -20.27
CA ASP A 7 19.15 4.07 -21.03
C ASP A 7 17.87 4.10 -20.19
N PRO A 8 17.44 5.26 -19.67
CA PRO A 8 16.24 5.34 -18.85
C PRO A 8 14.93 5.11 -19.64
N THR A 9 15.02 5.02 -20.97
CA THR A 9 13.86 4.80 -21.84
C THR A 9 13.72 3.34 -22.28
N ASN A 10 14.65 2.47 -21.86
CA ASN A 10 14.75 1.08 -22.33
C ASN A 10 13.81 0.10 -21.61
N GLY A 11 12.55 0.48 -21.37
CA GLY A 11 11.52 -0.41 -20.86
C GLY A 11 11.59 -0.67 -19.36
N SER A 12 10.83 -1.66 -18.90
CA SER A 12 10.79 -2.07 -17.49
C SER A 12 12.14 -2.62 -17.03
N ILE A 13 12.61 -2.18 -15.88
CA ILE A 13 13.85 -2.66 -15.23
C ILE A 13 13.77 -4.17 -14.93
N ASP A 14 12.58 -4.70 -14.78
CA ASP A 14 12.31 -6.10 -14.40
C ASP A 14 12.12 -7.04 -15.61
N GLY A 15 12.61 -6.67 -16.80
CA GLY A 15 12.85 -7.61 -17.90
C GLY A 15 11.62 -8.23 -18.59
N GLY A 16 10.52 -7.52 -18.71
CA GLY A 16 9.45 -7.89 -19.68
C GLY A 16 8.61 -9.13 -19.33
N GLY A 17 8.80 -9.74 -18.21
CA GLY A 17 7.86 -10.71 -17.63
C GLY A 17 6.69 -9.97 -17.02
N GLY A 18 5.44 -10.26 -17.40
CA GLY A 18 4.26 -9.61 -16.82
C GLY A 18 4.27 -9.73 -15.30
N PHE A 19 4.06 -8.61 -14.61
CA PHE A 19 3.93 -8.61 -13.16
C PHE A 19 2.70 -9.44 -12.75
N VAL A 20 2.89 -10.37 -11.84
CA VAL A 20 1.81 -11.22 -11.32
C VAL A 20 1.51 -10.83 -9.89
N THR A 21 0.27 -10.47 -9.62
CA THR A 21 -0.19 -10.19 -8.26
C THR A 21 -0.33 -11.47 -7.45
N ALA A 22 -0.13 -11.36 -6.15
CA ALA A 22 -0.33 -12.46 -5.21
C ALA A 22 -1.79 -12.97 -5.24
N PRO A 23 -2.03 -14.27 -5.01
CA PRO A 23 -3.37 -14.82 -4.96
C PRO A 23 -4.15 -14.26 -3.77
N ARG A 24 -5.36 -13.74 -4.03
CA ARG A 24 -6.23 -13.17 -3.00
C ARG A 24 -6.95 -14.28 -2.22
N PRO A 25 -7.07 -14.14 -0.88
CA PRO A 25 -7.95 -15.02 -0.10
C PRO A 25 -9.43 -14.83 -0.48
N VAL A 26 -10.26 -15.81 -0.16
CA VAL A 26 -11.72 -15.71 -0.40
C VAL A 26 -12.36 -14.62 0.47
N ASN A 27 -11.89 -14.48 1.70
CA ASN A 27 -12.33 -13.49 2.68
C ASN A 27 -11.16 -13.09 3.59
N LEU A 28 -11.39 -12.16 4.51
CA LEU A 28 -10.37 -11.70 5.46
C LEU A 28 -10.40 -12.43 6.81
N GLU A 29 -11.31 -13.39 7.02
CA GLU A 29 -11.42 -14.14 8.26
C GLU A 29 -10.12 -14.89 8.56
N GLY A 30 -9.60 -14.70 9.76
CA GLY A 30 -8.37 -15.34 10.22
C GLY A 30 -7.08 -14.79 9.60
N GLN A 31 -7.15 -13.78 8.72
CA GLN A 31 -5.95 -13.18 8.12
C GLN A 31 -5.20 -12.30 9.12
N THR A 32 -3.88 -12.21 8.95
CA THR A 32 -3.04 -11.22 9.64
C THR A 32 -2.90 -9.99 8.74
N PHE A 33 -3.42 -8.86 9.22
CA PHE A 33 -3.44 -7.61 8.46
C PHE A 33 -2.13 -6.85 8.60
N GLY A 34 -1.41 -6.70 7.51
CA GLY A 34 -0.18 -5.92 7.44
C GLY A 34 -0.45 -4.44 7.19
N ILE A 35 0.14 -3.58 8.01
CA ILE A 35 0.13 -2.12 7.81
C ILE A 35 1.57 -1.65 7.55
N MET A 36 1.87 -1.26 6.31
CA MET A 36 3.13 -0.63 5.94
C MET A 36 2.90 0.88 5.83
N ALA A 37 2.90 1.55 6.97
CA ALA A 37 2.70 2.99 7.05
C ALA A 37 4.00 3.75 6.74
N ASN A 38 3.89 4.83 5.99
CA ASN A 38 5.05 5.66 5.64
C ASN A 38 5.33 6.80 6.65
N GLY A 39 4.53 6.89 7.72
CA GLY A 39 4.70 7.90 8.76
C GLY A 39 4.26 9.32 8.34
N LEU A 40 3.46 9.46 7.29
CA LEU A 40 2.95 10.77 6.88
C LEU A 40 1.84 11.25 7.83
N GLY A 41 2.09 12.35 8.53
CA GLY A 41 1.11 12.99 9.41
C GLY A 41 0.53 12.01 10.46
N ASP A 42 -0.79 12.07 10.65
CA ASP A 42 -1.53 11.22 11.58
C ASP A 42 -2.11 9.96 10.93
N SER A 43 -1.52 9.52 9.80
CA SER A 43 -2.01 8.37 9.02
C SER A 43 -2.09 7.07 9.82
N GLU A 44 -1.30 6.93 10.86
CA GLU A 44 -1.36 5.77 11.75
C GLU A 44 -2.72 5.62 12.43
N ILE A 45 -3.34 6.74 12.86
CA ILE A 45 -4.68 6.72 13.48
C ILE A 45 -5.71 6.16 12.49
N MET A 46 -5.62 6.55 11.23
CA MET A 46 -6.50 6.04 10.17
C MET A 46 -6.25 4.55 9.90
N PHE A 47 -5.00 4.11 9.84
CA PHE A 47 -4.68 2.69 9.62
C PHE A 47 -5.11 1.81 10.80
N ASP A 48 -4.92 2.27 12.04
CA ASP A 48 -5.38 1.54 13.24
C ASP A 48 -6.92 1.44 13.28
N ALA A 49 -7.61 2.51 12.90
CA ALA A 49 -9.06 2.51 12.75
C ALA A 49 -9.53 1.57 11.63
N LEU A 50 -8.83 1.54 10.49
CA LEU A 50 -9.13 0.64 9.39
C LEU A 50 -8.99 -0.83 9.82
N TYR A 51 -7.91 -1.17 10.51
CA TYR A 51 -7.74 -2.50 11.09
C TYR A 51 -8.90 -2.87 12.03
N ALA A 52 -9.23 -1.99 12.96
CA ALA A 52 -10.33 -2.24 13.92
C ALA A 52 -11.66 -2.50 13.20
N ARG A 53 -11.95 -1.76 12.13
CA ARG A 53 -13.17 -1.97 11.32
C ARG A 53 -13.16 -3.31 10.58
N LEU A 54 -12.03 -3.70 10.00
CA LEU A 54 -11.90 -4.99 9.31
C LEU A 54 -11.92 -6.17 10.30
N ALA A 55 -11.33 -6.01 11.48
CA ALA A 55 -11.41 -7.02 12.53
C ALA A 55 -12.84 -7.26 13.00
N GLU A 56 -13.61 -6.17 13.23
CA GLU A 56 -15.01 -6.24 13.64
C GLU A 56 -15.93 -6.81 12.55
N ALA A 57 -15.75 -6.38 11.31
CA ALA A 57 -16.67 -6.70 10.22
C ALA A 57 -16.33 -7.96 9.44
N ASP A 58 -15.06 -8.33 9.37
CA ASP A 58 -14.52 -9.36 8.48
C ASP A 58 -13.72 -10.45 9.20
N GLY A 59 -13.58 -10.36 10.52
CA GLY A 59 -12.91 -11.39 11.32
C GLY A 59 -11.39 -11.45 11.12
N VAL A 60 -10.75 -10.34 10.74
CA VAL A 60 -9.28 -10.23 10.72
C VAL A 60 -8.76 -10.55 12.12
N SER A 61 -7.79 -11.47 12.21
CA SER A 61 -7.40 -12.04 13.51
C SER A 61 -6.27 -11.31 14.21
N ASP A 62 -5.35 -10.72 13.44
CA ASP A 62 -4.13 -10.12 13.99
C ASP A 62 -3.64 -8.97 13.11
N VAL A 63 -2.70 -8.18 13.62
CA VAL A 63 -2.09 -7.07 12.90
C VAL A 63 -0.58 -7.06 13.06
N VAL A 64 0.13 -6.85 11.96
CA VAL A 64 1.55 -6.50 11.97
C VAL A 64 1.72 -5.11 11.36
N LYS A 65 2.36 -4.21 12.10
CA LYS A 65 2.56 -2.82 11.67
C LYS A 65 4.04 -2.47 11.60
N VAL A 66 4.40 -1.80 10.52
CA VAL A 66 5.67 -1.11 10.32
C VAL A 66 5.37 0.35 9.99
N VAL A 67 5.98 1.26 10.75
CA VAL A 67 6.00 2.69 10.44
C VAL A 67 7.40 3.03 10.00
N LYS A 68 7.56 3.36 8.72
CA LYS A 68 8.88 3.58 8.12
C LYS A 68 9.54 4.85 8.68
N ALA A 69 10.87 4.84 8.74
CA ALA A 69 11.66 5.97 9.22
C ALA A 69 11.48 7.26 8.40
N SER A 70 11.04 7.14 7.14
CA SER A 70 10.74 8.29 6.27
C SER A 70 9.72 7.91 5.20
N VAL A 71 8.96 8.90 4.76
CA VAL A 71 7.87 8.75 3.79
C VAL A 71 8.31 8.26 2.41
N ALA A 72 9.57 8.42 2.04
CA ALA A 72 10.10 8.15 0.69
C ALA A 72 11.13 7.02 0.66
N VAL A 73 11.39 6.34 1.77
CA VAL A 73 12.37 5.24 1.86
C VAL A 73 11.68 3.89 2.04
N PRO A 74 12.33 2.78 1.69
CA PRO A 74 11.85 1.46 2.06
C PRO A 74 11.90 1.26 3.58
N PRO A 75 11.21 0.25 4.13
CA PRO A 75 11.42 -0.19 5.51
C PRO A 75 12.86 -0.68 5.69
N TYR A 76 13.32 -0.76 6.94
CA TYR A 76 14.58 -1.43 7.23
C TYR A 76 14.49 -2.93 6.89
N PRO A 77 15.61 -3.58 6.50
CA PRO A 77 15.58 -5.01 6.13
C PRO A 77 14.95 -5.91 7.19
N GLU A 78 15.26 -5.70 8.45
CA GLU A 78 14.70 -6.47 9.57
C GLU A 78 13.20 -6.22 9.80
N GLU A 79 12.72 -5.02 9.50
CA GLU A 79 11.29 -4.69 9.53
C GLU A 79 10.57 -5.38 8.38
N TRP A 80 11.17 -5.36 7.19
CA TRP A 80 10.67 -6.05 6.02
C TRP A 80 10.55 -7.54 6.25
N ASP A 81 11.63 -8.20 6.72
CA ASP A 81 11.67 -9.64 6.96
C ASP A 81 10.61 -10.06 7.99
N ARG A 82 10.47 -9.31 9.08
CA ARG A 82 9.43 -9.54 10.09
C ARG A 82 8.03 -9.36 9.49
N PHE A 83 7.84 -8.34 8.68
CA PHE A 83 6.55 -8.04 8.07
C PHE A 83 6.09 -9.15 7.13
N ILE A 84 6.93 -9.56 6.18
CA ILE A 84 6.58 -10.61 5.21
C ILE A 84 6.45 -12.00 5.84
N ALA A 85 7.10 -12.25 6.98
CA ALA A 85 6.93 -13.49 7.73
C ALA A 85 5.59 -13.59 8.46
N SER A 86 4.90 -12.47 8.68
CA SER A 86 3.70 -12.41 9.53
C SER A 86 2.45 -12.01 8.76
N ALA A 87 2.54 -11.02 7.87
CA ALA A 87 1.38 -10.51 7.14
C ALA A 87 0.89 -11.52 6.09
N THR A 88 -0.43 -11.68 5.98
CA THR A 88 -1.06 -12.50 4.94
C THR A 88 -1.84 -11.67 3.93
N VAL A 89 -2.24 -10.47 4.29
CA VAL A 89 -2.75 -9.40 3.44
C VAL A 89 -2.22 -8.06 3.94
N ALA A 90 -2.11 -7.03 3.10
CA ALA A 90 -1.49 -5.80 3.54
C ALA A 90 -2.10 -4.53 2.91
N VAL A 91 -1.91 -3.41 3.61
CA VAL A 91 -2.11 -2.07 3.09
C VAL A 91 -0.80 -1.28 3.16
N THR A 92 -0.58 -0.43 2.18
CA THR A 92 0.54 0.51 2.16
C THR A 92 0.03 1.94 2.02
N GLY A 93 0.74 2.90 2.54
CA GLY A 93 0.36 4.32 2.44
C GLY A 93 1.00 5.16 3.56
N LEU A 94 0.60 6.41 3.67
CA LEU A 94 -0.39 7.09 2.85
C LEU A 94 0.28 7.86 1.71
N GLY A 95 -0.29 7.79 0.52
CA GLY A 95 0.16 8.61 -0.60
C GLY A 95 -0.38 10.03 -0.52
N GLY A 96 0.30 10.89 0.21
CA GLY A 96 -0.07 12.30 0.41
C GLY A 96 0.86 13.32 -0.27
N CYS A 97 1.95 12.87 -0.91
CA CYS A 97 2.86 13.67 -1.73
C CYS A 97 3.38 12.81 -2.88
N GLY A 98 4.08 13.39 -3.85
CA GLY A 98 4.57 12.66 -5.03
C GLY A 98 5.50 11.50 -4.67
N SER A 99 6.55 11.74 -3.91
CA SER A 99 7.51 10.72 -3.48
C SER A 99 6.92 9.73 -2.48
N CYS A 100 6.07 10.21 -1.55
CA CYS A 100 5.37 9.34 -0.61
C CYS A 100 4.50 8.31 -1.36
N SER A 101 3.74 8.79 -2.35
CA SER A 101 2.81 7.98 -3.13
C SER A 101 3.53 6.94 -3.99
N THR A 102 4.60 7.35 -4.69
CA THR A 102 5.39 6.43 -5.51
C THR A 102 6.09 5.38 -4.67
N ARG A 103 6.60 5.75 -3.48
CA ARG A 103 7.22 4.77 -2.57
C ARG A 103 6.18 3.81 -1.98
N SER A 104 5.01 4.31 -1.53
CA SER A 104 3.95 3.44 -1.03
C SER A 104 3.41 2.48 -2.09
N MET A 105 3.31 2.94 -3.36
CA MET A 105 2.99 2.07 -4.47
C MET A 105 4.07 1.00 -4.68
N ARG A 106 5.35 1.38 -4.62
CA ARG A 106 6.44 0.40 -4.74
C ARG A 106 6.41 -0.61 -3.59
N ASP A 107 6.13 -0.19 -2.36
CA ASP A 107 5.98 -1.09 -1.21
C ASP A 107 4.86 -2.12 -1.45
N ALA A 108 3.71 -1.69 -1.99
CA ALA A 108 2.62 -2.60 -2.33
C ALA A 108 3.03 -3.63 -3.40
N LEU A 109 3.72 -3.18 -4.46
CA LEU A 109 4.20 -4.07 -5.51
C LEU A 109 5.29 -5.03 -5.03
N ASP A 110 6.17 -4.59 -4.14
CA ASP A 110 7.19 -5.45 -3.50
C ASP A 110 6.52 -6.53 -2.63
N LEU A 111 5.44 -6.20 -1.89
CA LEU A 111 4.65 -7.16 -1.12
C LEU A 111 3.95 -8.18 -2.02
N GLU A 112 3.35 -7.75 -3.13
CA GLU A 112 2.76 -8.65 -4.12
C GLU A 112 3.79 -9.62 -4.68
N ALA A 113 4.98 -9.13 -5.01
CA ALA A 113 6.09 -9.97 -5.48
C ALA A 113 6.57 -10.97 -4.40
N ALA A 114 6.40 -10.63 -3.13
CA ALA A 114 6.66 -11.51 -1.98
C ALA A 114 5.50 -12.50 -1.70
N GLY A 115 4.43 -12.47 -2.49
CA GLY A 115 3.28 -13.35 -2.34
C GLY A 115 2.21 -12.86 -1.36
N ILE A 116 2.27 -11.59 -0.94
CA ILE A 116 1.31 -10.99 0.00
C ILE A 116 0.38 -10.05 -0.78
N PRO A 117 -0.92 -10.37 -0.88
CA PRO A 117 -1.91 -9.46 -1.46
C PRO A 117 -1.88 -8.10 -0.76
N ALA A 118 -1.69 -7.04 -1.54
CA ALA A 118 -1.56 -5.71 -0.98
C ALA A 118 -2.44 -4.69 -1.71
N VAL A 119 -2.72 -3.58 -1.05
CA VAL A 119 -3.38 -2.42 -1.65
C VAL A 119 -2.70 -1.13 -1.21
N CYS A 120 -2.46 -0.23 -2.18
CA CYS A 120 -1.92 1.09 -1.91
C CYS A 120 -3.05 2.10 -1.70
N ILE A 121 -3.01 2.83 -0.58
CA ILE A 121 -3.97 3.91 -0.28
C ILE A 121 -3.29 5.24 -0.61
N VAL A 122 -3.92 6.02 -1.49
CA VAL A 122 -3.33 7.27 -2.01
C VAL A 122 -4.41 8.35 -2.18
N HIS A 123 -3.98 9.60 -2.08
CA HIS A 123 -4.85 10.74 -2.38
C HIS A 123 -5.15 10.80 -3.89
N THR A 124 -6.39 11.10 -4.24
CA THR A 124 -6.89 11.16 -5.63
C THR A 124 -6.01 12.01 -6.55
N ALA A 125 -5.52 13.16 -6.08
CA ALA A 125 -4.63 14.04 -6.85
C ALA A 125 -3.29 13.41 -7.24
N LEU A 126 -2.90 12.30 -6.59
CA LEU A 126 -1.61 11.64 -6.80
C LEU A 126 -1.68 10.35 -7.63
N ILE A 127 -2.87 10.02 -8.17
CA ILE A 127 -3.07 8.89 -9.08
C ILE A 127 -2.06 8.88 -10.22
N PRO A 128 -1.74 9.99 -10.92
CA PRO A 128 -0.75 9.97 -11.99
C PRO A 128 0.64 9.50 -11.54
N ALA A 129 1.07 9.89 -10.34
CA ALA A 129 2.37 9.51 -9.79
C ALA A 129 2.45 8.00 -9.50
N VAL A 130 1.41 7.43 -8.84
CA VAL A 130 1.38 6.00 -8.54
C VAL A 130 1.21 5.14 -9.79
N ARG A 131 0.45 5.61 -10.78
CA ARG A 131 0.33 4.93 -12.09
C ARG A 131 1.64 4.93 -12.86
N ALA A 132 2.44 5.99 -12.75
CA ALA A 132 3.79 6.01 -13.33
C ALA A 132 4.68 4.92 -12.70
N MET A 133 4.67 4.79 -11.36
CA MET A 133 5.43 3.75 -10.66
C MET A 133 4.93 2.35 -11.04
N ALA A 134 3.62 2.13 -11.08
CA ALA A 134 3.04 0.84 -11.47
C ALA A 134 3.44 0.42 -12.90
N ARG A 135 3.46 1.38 -13.84
CA ARG A 135 3.97 1.13 -15.20
C ARG A 135 5.44 0.72 -15.23
N LEU A 136 6.29 1.36 -14.42
CA LEU A 136 7.71 1.02 -14.35
C LEU A 136 7.95 -0.43 -13.89
N VAL A 137 7.08 -0.96 -13.06
CA VAL A 137 7.15 -2.35 -12.55
C VAL A 137 6.40 -3.33 -13.46
N GLY A 138 5.73 -2.86 -14.50
CA GLY A 138 4.99 -3.71 -15.44
C GLY A 138 3.56 -4.06 -15.01
N CYS A 139 2.98 -3.30 -14.05
CA CYS A 139 1.60 -3.49 -13.57
C CYS A 139 0.79 -2.18 -13.66
N PRO A 140 0.55 -1.62 -14.85
CA PRO A 140 -0.06 -0.30 -15.03
C PRO A 140 -1.44 -0.16 -14.37
N ASP A 141 -2.22 -1.23 -14.33
CA ASP A 141 -3.59 -1.27 -13.83
C ASP A 141 -3.69 -1.78 -12.38
N TYR A 142 -2.56 -1.81 -11.65
CA TYR A 142 -2.57 -2.27 -10.26
C TYR A 142 -3.67 -1.57 -9.44
N PRO A 143 -4.50 -2.32 -8.69
CA PRO A 143 -5.60 -1.76 -7.93
C PRO A 143 -5.10 -0.86 -6.80
N ILE A 144 -5.73 0.31 -6.68
CA ILE A 144 -5.48 1.26 -5.60
C ILE A 144 -6.78 1.60 -4.88
N VAL A 145 -6.68 2.05 -3.65
CA VAL A 145 -7.76 2.73 -2.92
C VAL A 145 -7.42 4.21 -2.87
N THR A 146 -8.37 5.04 -3.27
CA THR A 146 -8.20 6.48 -3.28
C THR A 146 -8.98 7.12 -2.15
N ILE A 147 -8.41 8.18 -1.61
CA ILE A 147 -9.08 9.06 -0.65
C ILE A 147 -9.14 10.45 -1.24
N ASP A 148 -10.24 11.15 -0.98
CA ASP A 148 -10.37 12.56 -1.29
C ASP A 148 -10.04 13.38 -0.07
N TYR A 149 -9.30 14.46 -0.30
CA TYR A 149 -8.96 15.39 0.76
C TYR A 149 -9.29 16.81 0.30
N PRO A 150 -10.13 17.54 1.04
CA PRO A 150 -10.66 18.82 0.55
C PRO A 150 -9.63 19.93 0.46
N HIS A 151 -8.44 19.76 1.07
CA HIS A 151 -7.41 20.80 1.13
C HIS A 151 -6.04 20.28 0.66
N ASN A 152 -5.08 20.15 1.53
CA ASN A 152 -3.77 19.58 1.21
C ASN A 152 -3.72 18.11 1.57
N PRO A 153 -3.20 17.23 0.70
CA PRO A 153 -3.09 15.80 0.99
C PRO A 153 -1.94 15.52 1.96
N THR A 154 -2.02 16.06 3.16
CA THR A 154 -0.93 16.02 4.13
C THR A 154 -1.08 14.90 5.16
N GLY A 155 -2.23 14.21 5.19
CA GLY A 155 -2.49 13.18 6.22
C GLY A 155 -2.64 13.78 7.63
N VAL A 156 -2.92 15.07 7.72
CA VAL A 156 -3.20 15.74 9.01
C VAL A 156 -4.71 15.77 9.19
N TRP A 157 -5.20 14.93 10.09
CA TRP A 157 -6.63 14.79 10.39
C TRP A 157 -6.89 14.89 11.88
N THR A 158 -8.10 15.30 12.24
CA THR A 158 -8.60 15.01 13.58
C THR A 158 -8.83 13.50 13.72
N LYS A 159 -8.92 13.04 14.95
CA LYS A 159 -9.21 11.62 15.21
C LYS A 159 -10.55 11.20 14.58
N GLU A 160 -11.54 12.09 14.65
CA GLU A 160 -12.88 11.88 14.10
C GLU A 160 -12.82 11.74 12.56
N GLU A 161 -12.07 12.59 11.87
CA GLU A 161 -11.86 12.51 10.43
C GLU A 161 -11.16 11.22 10.03
N ALA A 162 -10.11 10.83 10.75
CA ALA A 162 -9.40 9.58 10.50
C ALA A 162 -10.30 8.35 10.67
N LEU A 163 -11.15 8.32 11.70
CA LEU A 163 -12.12 7.26 11.93
C LEU A 163 -13.21 7.22 10.84
N ALA A 164 -13.71 8.37 10.41
CA ALA A 164 -14.70 8.48 9.33
C ALA A 164 -14.10 7.97 8.01
N LEU A 165 -12.88 8.40 7.69
CA LEU A 165 -12.17 7.98 6.49
C LEU A 165 -11.90 6.47 6.47
N ALA A 166 -11.44 5.91 7.59
CA ALA A 166 -11.23 4.46 7.72
C ALA A 166 -12.52 3.67 7.47
N THR A 167 -13.65 4.17 7.96
CA THR A 167 -14.98 3.57 7.73
C THR A 167 -15.38 3.66 6.25
N GLU A 168 -15.13 4.78 5.61
CA GLU A 168 -15.44 5.01 4.20
C GLU A 168 -14.65 4.07 3.28
N ILE A 169 -13.35 3.92 3.52
CA ILE A 169 -12.48 3.15 2.61
C ILE A 169 -12.47 1.64 2.89
N ALA A 170 -12.89 1.18 4.06
CA ALA A 170 -12.83 -0.24 4.46
C ALA A 170 -13.48 -1.19 3.42
N PRO A 171 -14.66 -0.90 2.84
CA PRO A 171 -15.26 -1.75 1.82
C PRO A 171 -14.38 -1.86 0.56
N ALA A 172 -13.75 -0.76 0.13
CA ALA A 172 -12.87 -0.75 -1.02
C ALA A 172 -11.57 -1.51 -0.75
N VAL A 173 -10.99 -1.39 0.44
CA VAL A 173 -9.80 -2.16 0.87
C VAL A 173 -10.13 -3.65 0.88
N ARG A 174 -11.24 -4.06 1.51
CA ARG A 174 -11.71 -5.45 1.48
C ARG A 174 -11.80 -5.98 0.06
N ALA A 175 -12.51 -5.30 -0.82
CA ALA A 175 -12.74 -5.73 -2.20
C ALA A 175 -11.44 -5.86 -3.03
N ARG A 176 -10.36 -5.18 -2.66
CA ARG A 176 -9.06 -5.29 -3.33
C ARG A 176 -8.18 -6.40 -2.75
N LEU A 177 -8.38 -6.75 -1.49
CA LEU A 177 -7.63 -7.79 -0.80
C LEU A 177 -8.23 -9.17 -0.93
N THR A 178 -9.50 -9.30 -1.34
CA THR A 178 -10.20 -10.57 -1.50
C THR A 178 -10.46 -10.91 -2.96
N GLN A 179 -10.81 -12.16 -3.24
CA GLN A 179 -11.28 -12.58 -4.56
C GLN A 179 -12.56 -11.83 -4.94
N PRO A 180 -12.76 -11.51 -6.23
CA PRO A 180 -14.06 -11.00 -6.69
C PRO A 180 -15.17 -12.01 -6.36
N SER A 181 -16.23 -11.53 -5.72
CA SER A 181 -17.45 -12.32 -5.45
C SER A 181 -18.27 -12.52 -6.72
#